data_a7fd69a0280cc21bf0b9d13bcf196f03
#
_entry.id   a7fd69a0280cc21bf0b9d13bcf196f03
#
_cell.length_a   1.000
_cell.length_b   1.000
_cell.length_c   1.000
_cell.angle_alpha   90.00
_cell.angle_beta   90.00
_cell.angle_gamma   90.00
#
_symmetry.space_group_name_H-M   'P 1'
#
loop_
_entity.id
_entity.type
_entity.pdbx_description
1 polymer ?
#
loop_
_entity_poly.entity_id
_entity_poly.type
_entity_poly.pdbx_seq_one_letter_code
_entity_poly.pdbx_strand_id
1 'polypeptide(L)'
;MSNWCNNRLVITGQSVFVDELQQWVNGHVVPDYRHAIQQSCRLFLAGCAGILKPATTKPGVYVPYPDLLTHPGIASPQNLAFEHWFGLLKADIPLTAENVRLIERLYRQSGIDAVKWENIPNVAKERMADVLSRQYADWFGMVGVSPDIDAGLCWERLGMMPEYTAPCDMLMLIPTRLATELNGSGALLRDVPTTADLYGRQYGVEWPAGHNAGCVRDGINTLTVHFDSPWYPPAGEVIGTVSERFSCQVEHTWYMPDAERSGYDRYDRGEHVDGGRIAAEVEAGEVIHLTYADKDSVPLSLNSVAG
;
A
#
# COMPACT_ATOMS: atom_id res chain seq x y z
N MET A 1 -24.04 3.34 -2.31
CA MET A 1 -23.50 3.73 -0.99
C MET A 1 -22.32 2.82 -0.74
N SER A 2 -21.17 3.35 -0.36
CA SER A 2 -20.02 2.52 0.00
C SER A 2 -20.28 1.92 1.38
N ASN A 3 -20.22 0.61 1.48
CA ASN A 3 -20.41 -0.10 2.73
C ASN A 3 -19.09 -0.05 3.52
N TRP A 4 -19.12 0.57 4.67
CA TRP A 4 -17.96 0.72 5.55
C TRP A 4 -18.06 -0.21 6.74
N CYS A 5 -16.96 -0.85 7.06
CA CYS A 5 -16.77 -1.57 8.32
C CYS A 5 -16.07 -0.63 9.31
N ASN A 6 -16.70 -0.41 10.45
CA ASN A 6 -16.10 0.37 11.53
C ASN A 6 -15.15 -0.52 12.33
N ASN A 7 -13.93 -0.06 12.53
CA ASN A 7 -12.90 -0.78 13.29
C ASN A 7 -12.48 0.05 14.51
N ARG A 8 -12.28 -0.64 15.61
CA ARG A 8 -11.72 -0.08 16.84
C ARG A 8 -10.61 -0.98 17.33
N LEU A 9 -9.42 -0.40 17.56
CA LEU A 9 -8.31 -1.09 18.21
C LEU A 9 -8.08 -0.48 19.58
N VAL A 10 -8.03 -1.32 20.62
CA VAL A 10 -7.50 -0.93 21.93
C VAL A 10 -6.13 -1.57 22.07
N ILE A 11 -5.11 -0.74 22.17
CA ILE A 11 -3.72 -1.13 22.11
C ILE A 11 -3.05 -0.84 23.42
N THR A 12 -2.38 -1.83 24.02
CA THR A 12 -1.64 -1.70 25.26
C THR A 12 -0.21 -2.20 25.07
N GLY A 13 0.76 -1.34 25.37
CA GLY A 13 2.18 -1.66 25.17
C GLY A 13 3.11 -0.68 25.88
N GLN A 14 4.40 -0.79 25.63
CA GLN A 14 5.37 0.18 26.13
C GLN A 14 5.19 1.52 25.42
N SER A 15 5.33 2.64 26.15
CA SER A 15 5.05 3.98 25.62
C SER A 15 5.77 4.29 24.32
N VAL A 16 7.04 3.89 24.18
CA VAL A 16 7.82 4.14 22.96
C VAL A 16 7.20 3.49 21.71
N PHE A 17 6.74 2.24 21.82
CA PHE A 17 6.07 1.55 20.71
C PHE A 17 4.68 2.09 20.45
N VAL A 18 3.97 2.52 21.49
CA VAL A 18 2.66 3.18 21.34
C VAL A 18 2.81 4.55 20.67
N ASP A 19 3.91 5.29 20.93
CA ASP A 19 4.22 6.54 20.24
C ASP A 19 4.52 6.32 18.74
N GLU A 20 5.29 5.29 18.39
CA GLU A 20 5.57 4.92 17.00
C GLU A 20 4.28 4.49 16.28
N LEU A 21 3.44 3.70 16.95
CA LEU A 21 2.15 3.27 16.42
C LEU A 21 1.23 4.46 16.18
N GLN A 22 1.19 5.44 17.08
CA GLN A 22 0.41 6.67 16.91
C GLN A 22 0.86 7.46 15.67
N GLN A 23 2.16 7.50 15.36
CA GLN A 23 2.67 8.14 14.13
C GLN A 23 2.16 7.41 12.88
N TRP A 24 2.17 6.07 12.90
CA TRP A 24 1.62 5.26 11.81
C TRP A 24 0.11 5.46 11.64
N VAL A 25 -0.66 5.45 12.74
CA VAL A 25 -2.11 5.68 12.71
C VAL A 25 -2.45 7.03 12.09
N ASN A 26 -1.71 8.08 12.46
CA ASN A 26 -1.94 9.44 11.97
C ASN A 26 -1.38 9.70 10.55
N GLY A 27 -0.75 8.70 9.93
CA GLY A 27 -0.12 8.89 8.62
C GLY A 27 1.06 9.87 8.66
N HIS A 28 1.79 9.96 9.76
CA HIS A 28 2.96 10.84 9.88
C HIS A 28 4.27 10.15 9.44
N VAL A 29 4.21 8.88 9.06
CA VAL A 29 5.36 8.13 8.58
C VAL A 29 5.30 8.06 7.05
N VAL A 30 6.36 8.58 6.41
CA VAL A 30 6.49 8.48 4.94
C VAL A 30 6.92 7.06 4.57
N PRO A 31 6.15 6.34 3.75
CA PRO A 31 6.48 4.97 3.41
C PRO A 31 7.52 4.89 2.29
N ASP A 32 8.67 4.27 2.58
CA ASP A 32 9.76 4.07 1.61
C ASP A 32 9.33 3.27 0.37
N TYR A 33 8.38 2.34 0.51
CA TYR A 33 7.88 1.52 -0.60
C TYR A 33 7.24 2.36 -1.71
N ARG A 34 6.57 3.48 -1.38
CA ARG A 34 5.96 4.38 -2.39
C ARG A 34 7.02 5.04 -3.26
N HIS A 35 8.13 5.44 -2.64
CA HIS A 35 9.26 5.98 -3.39
C HIS A 35 9.85 4.94 -4.34
N ALA A 36 10.01 3.70 -3.89
CA ALA A 36 10.48 2.61 -4.74
C ALA A 36 9.53 2.31 -5.91
N ILE A 37 8.20 2.40 -5.71
CA ILE A 37 7.20 2.30 -6.79
C ILE A 37 7.42 3.43 -7.80
N GLN A 38 7.53 4.68 -7.36
CA GLN A 38 7.72 5.83 -8.25
C GLN A 38 9.05 5.76 -9.03
N GLN A 39 10.14 5.36 -8.38
CA GLN A 39 11.41 5.09 -9.04
C GLN A 39 11.27 3.99 -10.09
N SER A 40 10.53 2.93 -9.77
CA SER A 40 10.25 1.82 -10.68
C SER A 40 9.37 2.23 -11.85
N CYS A 41 8.36 3.09 -11.66
CA CYS A 41 7.58 3.68 -12.74
C CYS A 41 8.47 4.47 -13.70
N ARG A 42 9.42 5.24 -13.19
CA ARG A 42 10.34 6.03 -14.00
C ARG A 42 11.31 5.13 -14.80
N LEU A 43 11.84 4.07 -14.19
CA LEU A 43 12.62 3.04 -14.88
C LEU A 43 11.80 2.34 -15.96
N PHE A 44 10.56 2.00 -15.66
CA PHE A 44 9.65 1.37 -16.59
C PHE A 44 9.36 2.25 -17.82
N LEU A 45 9.04 3.52 -17.62
CA LEU A 45 8.84 4.49 -18.68
C LEU A 45 10.10 4.68 -19.54
N ALA A 46 11.28 4.74 -18.91
CA ALA A 46 12.55 4.81 -19.61
C ALA A 46 12.82 3.60 -20.50
N GLY A 47 12.42 2.42 -20.03
CA GLY A 47 12.46 1.19 -20.81
C GLY A 47 11.48 1.22 -21.99
N CYS A 48 10.20 1.56 -21.79
CA CYS A 48 9.20 1.71 -22.84
C CYS A 48 9.62 2.71 -23.92
N ALA A 49 10.29 3.78 -23.53
CA ALA A 49 10.81 4.79 -24.43
C ALA A 49 12.13 4.41 -25.13
N GLY A 50 12.75 3.28 -24.74
CA GLY A 50 14.01 2.79 -25.29
C GLY A 50 15.23 3.60 -24.86
N ILE A 51 15.13 4.39 -23.80
CA ILE A 51 16.26 5.12 -23.18
C ILE A 51 17.17 4.12 -22.45
N LEU A 52 16.57 3.20 -21.70
CA LEU A 52 17.24 2.08 -21.06
C LEU A 52 16.83 0.78 -21.76
N LYS A 53 17.76 -0.16 -21.89
CA LYS A 53 17.52 -1.45 -22.54
C LYS A 53 18.23 -2.56 -21.78
N PRO A 54 17.60 -3.73 -21.59
CA PRO A 54 18.33 -4.88 -21.08
C PRO A 54 19.53 -5.23 -21.95
N ALA A 55 20.66 -5.60 -21.35
CA ALA A 55 21.89 -5.87 -22.07
C ALA A 55 21.98 -7.29 -22.64
N THR A 56 21.35 -8.25 -21.95
CA THR A 56 21.47 -9.70 -22.25
C THR A 56 20.18 -10.37 -22.66
N THR A 57 19.16 -9.61 -23.00
CA THR A 57 17.80 -10.11 -23.23
C THR A 57 17.70 -11.03 -24.43
N LYS A 58 17.07 -12.18 -24.26
CA LYS A 58 16.62 -13.03 -25.34
C LYS A 58 15.26 -12.56 -25.85
N PRO A 59 15.06 -12.42 -27.18
CA PRO A 59 13.77 -12.08 -27.76
C PRO A 59 12.66 -13.03 -27.28
N GLY A 60 11.49 -12.50 -26.98
CA GLY A 60 10.31 -13.28 -26.61
C GLY A 60 10.10 -13.58 -25.12
N VAL A 61 11.04 -13.22 -24.24
CA VAL A 61 10.92 -13.47 -22.78
C VAL A 61 10.08 -12.39 -22.05
N TYR A 62 9.76 -11.30 -22.69
CA TYR A 62 9.23 -10.09 -22.05
C TYR A 62 7.90 -9.62 -22.67
N VAL A 63 6.93 -10.49 -22.75
CA VAL A 63 5.56 -10.07 -22.99
C VAL A 63 5.07 -9.47 -21.66
N PRO A 64 4.66 -8.23 -21.58
CA PRO A 64 3.73 -7.52 -22.47
C PRO A 64 4.29 -6.27 -23.18
N TYR A 65 5.60 -6.00 -23.11
CA TYR A 65 6.22 -4.83 -23.75
C TYR A 65 7.10 -5.21 -24.92
N PRO A 66 6.54 -5.47 -26.11
CA PRO A 66 7.35 -5.76 -27.30
C PRO A 66 8.34 -4.63 -27.61
N ASP A 67 7.99 -3.38 -27.29
CA ASP A 67 8.86 -2.23 -27.55
C ASP A 67 10.07 -2.11 -26.62
N LEU A 68 10.02 -2.67 -25.43
CA LEU A 68 11.18 -2.77 -24.53
C LEU A 68 12.29 -3.67 -25.09
N LEU A 69 12.02 -4.46 -26.16
CA LEU A 69 12.70 -5.72 -26.37
C LEU A 69 13.11 -6.00 -27.79
N THR A 70 12.84 -5.11 -28.70
CA THR A 70 13.18 -5.36 -30.12
C THR A 70 14.68 -5.51 -30.33
N HIS A 71 15.51 -4.93 -29.49
CA HIS A 71 16.97 -5.05 -29.59
C HIS A 71 17.62 -4.93 -28.20
N PRO A 72 18.55 -5.82 -27.85
CA PRO A 72 19.33 -5.66 -26.62
C PRO A 72 20.15 -4.38 -26.66
N GLY A 73 20.33 -3.79 -25.47
CA GLY A 73 21.19 -2.64 -25.29
C GLY A 73 22.68 -3.02 -25.25
N ILE A 74 23.53 -1.99 -25.29
CA ILE A 74 24.96 -2.17 -25.02
C ILE A 74 25.10 -2.54 -23.54
N ALA A 75 26.05 -3.42 -23.19
CA ALA A 75 26.37 -3.76 -21.80
C ALA A 75 27.08 -2.58 -21.12
N SER A 76 26.32 -1.53 -20.83
CA SER A 76 26.75 -0.38 -20.01
C SER A 76 26.30 -0.58 -18.56
N PRO A 77 26.94 0.09 -17.58
CA PRO A 77 26.51 0.04 -16.19
C PRO A 77 25.01 0.41 -16.02
N GLN A 78 24.53 1.38 -16.81
CA GLN A 78 23.15 1.83 -16.78
C GLN A 78 22.18 0.75 -17.24
N ASN A 79 22.48 0.11 -18.38
CA ASN A 79 21.64 -0.96 -18.94
C ASN A 79 21.70 -2.24 -18.07
N LEU A 80 22.83 -2.56 -17.46
CA LEU A 80 22.96 -3.67 -16.52
C LEU A 80 22.14 -3.42 -15.25
N ALA A 81 22.14 -2.21 -14.70
CA ALA A 81 21.30 -1.85 -13.57
C ALA A 81 19.81 -1.94 -13.91
N PHE A 82 19.42 -1.44 -15.09
CA PHE A 82 18.06 -1.57 -15.60
C PHE A 82 17.64 -3.03 -15.78
N GLU A 83 18.49 -3.86 -16.35
CA GLU A 83 18.22 -5.31 -16.53
C GLU A 83 18.04 -6.01 -15.19
N HIS A 84 18.88 -5.67 -14.18
CA HIS A 84 18.70 -6.23 -12.84
C HIS A 84 17.35 -5.82 -12.23
N TRP A 85 17.02 -4.52 -12.24
CA TRP A 85 15.72 -4.03 -11.80
C TRP A 85 14.55 -4.71 -12.54
N PHE A 86 14.69 -4.89 -13.85
CA PHE A 86 13.68 -5.56 -14.65
C PHE A 86 13.49 -7.03 -14.26
N GLY A 87 14.56 -7.70 -13.82
CA GLY A 87 14.49 -9.02 -13.19
C GLY A 87 13.66 -9.01 -11.90
N LEU A 88 13.80 -7.98 -11.07
CA LEU A 88 13.00 -7.81 -9.85
C LEU A 88 11.51 -7.58 -10.19
N LEU A 89 11.23 -6.76 -11.19
CA LEU A 89 9.87 -6.54 -11.70
C LEU A 89 9.23 -7.86 -12.16
N LYS A 90 9.94 -8.64 -12.96
CA LYS A 90 9.44 -9.94 -13.46
C LYS A 90 9.17 -10.96 -12.36
N ALA A 91 9.96 -10.92 -11.31
CA ALA A 91 9.77 -11.79 -10.14
C ALA A 91 8.66 -11.29 -9.22
N ASP A 92 8.05 -10.13 -9.51
CA ASP A 92 7.06 -9.48 -8.66
C ASP A 92 7.47 -9.51 -7.18
N ILE A 93 8.68 -9.02 -6.88
CA ILE A 93 9.25 -9.10 -5.54
C ILE A 93 8.42 -8.32 -4.51
N PRO A 94 8.37 -8.76 -3.25
CA PRO A 94 7.77 -7.97 -2.18
C PRO A 94 8.61 -6.71 -1.90
N LEU A 95 7.96 -5.60 -1.63
CA LEU A 95 8.61 -4.31 -1.33
C LEU A 95 9.05 -4.24 0.14
N THR A 96 9.88 -5.19 0.55
CA THR A 96 10.55 -5.17 1.85
C THR A 96 11.59 -4.05 1.91
N ALA A 97 12.01 -3.65 3.11
CA ALA A 97 13.04 -2.63 3.28
C ALA A 97 14.36 -2.94 2.54
N GLU A 98 14.71 -4.22 2.40
CA GLU A 98 15.89 -4.64 1.63
C GLU A 98 15.70 -4.42 0.14
N ASN A 99 14.56 -4.86 -0.40
CA ASN A 99 14.24 -4.73 -1.81
C ASN A 99 14.04 -3.26 -2.22
N VAL A 100 13.44 -2.45 -1.35
CA VAL A 100 13.32 -1.00 -1.55
C VAL A 100 14.70 -0.34 -1.70
N ARG A 101 15.66 -0.65 -0.81
CA ARG A 101 17.04 -0.14 -0.92
C ARG A 101 17.75 -0.65 -2.16
N LEU A 102 17.46 -1.88 -2.59
CA LEU A 102 18.01 -2.42 -3.84
C LEU A 102 17.47 -1.66 -5.05
N ILE A 103 16.16 -1.41 -5.11
CA ILE A 103 15.52 -0.62 -6.18
C ILE A 103 16.14 0.78 -6.25
N GLU A 104 16.27 1.46 -5.10
CA GLU A 104 16.89 2.80 -5.05
C GLU A 104 18.32 2.79 -5.60
N ARG A 105 19.12 1.80 -5.23
CA ARG A 105 20.49 1.65 -5.75
C ARG A 105 20.51 1.46 -7.26
N LEU A 106 19.67 0.57 -7.79
CA LEU A 106 19.57 0.30 -9.21
C LEU A 106 19.06 1.52 -9.99
N TYR A 107 18.10 2.24 -9.42
CA TYR A 107 17.60 3.49 -9.96
C TYR A 107 18.72 4.53 -10.15
N ARG A 108 19.55 4.75 -9.12
CA ARG A 108 20.72 5.64 -9.20
C ARG A 108 21.77 5.14 -10.19
N GLN A 109 22.07 3.83 -10.17
CA GLN A 109 23.04 3.23 -11.10
C GLN A 109 22.60 3.30 -12.57
N SER A 110 21.28 3.31 -12.82
CA SER A 110 20.74 3.50 -14.16
C SER A 110 20.96 4.91 -14.71
N GLY A 111 21.26 5.88 -13.85
CA GLY A 111 21.42 7.29 -14.20
C GLY A 111 20.12 7.99 -14.60
N ILE A 112 18.96 7.32 -14.50
CA ILE A 112 17.69 7.88 -14.91
C ILE A 112 17.19 8.96 -13.93
N ASP A 113 17.70 8.96 -12.71
CA ASP A 113 17.44 9.98 -11.68
C ASP A 113 17.89 11.39 -12.13
N ALA A 114 18.96 11.47 -12.90
CA ALA A 114 19.51 12.73 -13.42
C ALA A 114 18.87 13.20 -14.74
N VAL A 115 18.04 12.36 -15.38
CA VAL A 115 17.46 12.69 -16.69
C VAL A 115 16.27 13.63 -16.52
N LYS A 116 16.38 14.85 -17.03
CA LYS A 116 15.32 15.85 -17.08
C LYS A 116 14.43 15.64 -18.31
N TRP A 117 13.13 15.94 -18.16
CA TRP A 117 12.19 15.82 -19.26
C TRP A 117 12.61 16.56 -20.51
N GLU A 118 13.13 17.76 -20.37
CA GLU A 118 13.59 18.61 -21.48
C GLU A 118 14.65 17.93 -22.36
N ASN A 119 15.51 17.10 -21.76
CA ASN A 119 16.63 16.41 -22.42
C ASN A 119 16.22 15.07 -23.07
N ILE A 120 14.97 14.64 -22.93
CA ILE A 120 14.46 13.43 -23.53
C ILE A 120 14.11 13.66 -25.00
N PRO A 121 14.50 12.77 -25.94
CA PRO A 121 14.10 12.86 -27.34
C PRO A 121 12.58 12.85 -27.53
N ASN A 122 12.05 13.61 -28.49
CA ASN A 122 10.60 13.75 -28.71
C ASN A 122 9.89 12.40 -28.91
N VAL A 123 10.49 11.50 -29.70
CA VAL A 123 9.92 10.14 -29.91
C VAL A 123 9.77 9.35 -28.59
N ALA A 124 10.72 9.51 -27.67
CA ALA A 124 10.65 8.91 -26.35
C ALA A 124 9.59 9.58 -25.49
N LYS A 125 9.45 10.90 -25.54
CA LYS A 125 8.40 11.67 -24.86
C LYS A 125 7.01 11.23 -25.31
N GLU A 126 6.77 11.04 -26.59
CA GLU A 126 5.49 10.57 -27.15
C GLU A 126 5.12 9.18 -26.60
N ARG A 127 6.07 8.25 -26.55
CA ARG A 127 5.86 6.92 -26.01
C ARG A 127 5.55 6.93 -24.51
N MET A 128 6.27 7.75 -23.73
CA MET A 128 6.00 7.91 -22.30
C MET A 128 4.62 8.54 -22.07
N ALA A 129 4.25 9.54 -22.85
CA ALA A 129 2.94 10.18 -22.77
C ALA A 129 1.81 9.19 -23.09
N ASP A 130 1.97 8.31 -24.08
CA ASP A 130 0.99 7.25 -24.37
C ASP A 130 0.80 6.31 -23.18
N VAL A 131 1.88 5.86 -22.54
CA VAL A 131 1.79 5.00 -21.36
C VAL A 131 1.11 5.71 -20.19
N LEU A 132 1.50 6.96 -19.93
CA LEU A 132 0.94 7.76 -18.83
C LEU A 132 -0.55 8.08 -19.03
N SER A 133 -0.97 8.37 -20.27
CA SER A 133 -2.37 8.70 -20.59
C SER A 133 -3.35 7.56 -20.32
N ARG A 134 -2.86 6.31 -20.28
CA ARG A 134 -3.69 5.12 -20.04
C ARG A 134 -4.03 4.90 -18.56
N GLN A 135 -3.36 5.59 -17.64
CA GLN A 135 -3.62 5.57 -16.19
C GLN A 135 -3.82 4.15 -15.61
N TYR A 136 -2.87 3.26 -15.85
CA TYR A 136 -2.96 1.87 -15.40
C TYR A 136 -3.03 1.70 -13.88
N ALA A 137 -2.40 2.61 -13.13
CA ALA A 137 -2.37 2.63 -11.68
C ALA A 137 -2.23 4.06 -11.16
N ASP A 138 -2.48 4.25 -9.88
CA ASP A 138 -2.20 5.52 -9.18
C ASP A 138 -0.72 5.64 -8.80
N TRP A 139 0.12 5.79 -9.80
CA TRP A 139 1.57 5.89 -9.59
C TRP A 139 2.00 7.15 -8.83
N PHE A 140 1.14 8.14 -8.76
CA PHE A 140 1.43 9.44 -8.15
C PHE A 140 0.89 9.59 -6.75
N GLY A 141 0.05 8.64 -6.27
CA GLY A 141 -0.65 8.74 -5.00
C GLY A 141 -1.65 9.90 -4.98
N MET A 142 -2.20 10.27 -6.14
CA MET A 142 -3.15 11.36 -6.28
C MET A 142 -4.50 10.83 -6.71
N VAL A 143 -5.47 10.93 -5.83
CA VAL A 143 -6.88 10.70 -6.17
C VAL A 143 -7.31 11.81 -7.14
N GLY A 144 -7.68 11.44 -8.37
CA GLY A 144 -8.27 12.37 -9.32
C GLY A 144 -7.30 13.11 -10.23
N VAL A 145 -6.24 12.44 -10.71
CA VAL A 145 -5.42 13.00 -11.82
C VAL A 145 -6.30 13.15 -13.06
N SER A 146 -6.37 14.38 -13.59
CA SER A 146 -7.11 14.69 -14.80
C SER A 146 -6.63 13.87 -16.00
N PRO A 147 -7.52 13.45 -16.93
CA PRO A 147 -7.12 12.79 -18.17
C PRO A 147 -6.16 13.61 -19.03
N ASP A 148 -6.08 14.92 -18.84
CA ASP A 148 -5.12 15.81 -19.49
C ASP A 148 -3.82 15.85 -18.69
N ILE A 149 -3.11 14.72 -18.63
CA ILE A 149 -1.85 14.59 -17.89
C ILE A 149 -0.72 15.29 -18.67
N ASP A 150 -0.08 16.26 -18.04
CA ASP A 150 1.23 16.75 -18.50
C ASP A 150 2.30 15.68 -18.20
N ALA A 151 2.72 14.96 -19.23
CA ALA A 151 3.70 13.89 -19.12
C ALA A 151 5.06 14.38 -18.58
N GLY A 152 5.43 15.64 -18.85
CA GLY A 152 6.65 16.25 -18.32
C GLY A 152 6.58 16.45 -16.81
N LEU A 153 5.47 16.99 -16.34
CA LEU A 153 5.21 17.14 -14.91
C LEU A 153 5.18 15.79 -14.19
N CYS A 154 4.55 14.79 -14.80
CA CYS A 154 4.52 13.43 -14.25
C CYS A 154 5.94 12.83 -14.15
N TRP A 155 6.75 12.97 -15.20
CA TRP A 155 8.12 12.50 -15.20
C TRP A 155 8.95 13.11 -14.06
N GLU A 156 8.86 14.42 -13.87
CA GLU A 156 9.61 15.11 -12.81
C GLU A 156 9.10 14.68 -11.41
N ARG A 157 7.80 14.50 -11.23
CA ARG A 157 7.21 14.04 -9.96
C ARG A 157 7.64 12.63 -9.58
N LEU A 158 7.75 11.71 -10.54
CA LEU A 158 8.21 10.33 -10.28
C LEU A 158 9.65 10.24 -9.75
N GLY A 159 10.42 11.32 -9.81
CA GLY A 159 11.76 11.40 -9.20
C GLY A 159 11.80 12.03 -7.82
N MET A 160 10.66 12.51 -7.31
CA MET A 160 10.56 13.19 -6.01
C MET A 160 10.05 12.25 -4.93
N MET A 161 10.35 12.57 -3.66
CA MET A 161 9.73 11.84 -2.55
C MET A 161 8.22 12.09 -2.55
N PRO A 162 7.39 11.06 -2.34
CA PRO A 162 5.96 11.23 -2.27
C PRO A 162 5.57 12.09 -1.06
N GLU A 163 4.70 13.08 -1.29
CA GLU A 163 4.18 13.95 -0.23
C GLU A 163 2.99 13.31 0.51
N TYR A 164 2.33 12.35 -0.13
CA TYR A 164 1.14 11.71 0.41
C TYR A 164 1.48 10.56 1.36
N THR A 165 0.88 10.60 2.53
CA THR A 165 0.88 9.53 3.53
C THR A 165 -0.55 9.15 3.87
N ALA A 166 -0.80 7.87 4.11
CA ALA A 166 -2.12 7.38 4.49
C ALA A 166 -2.16 7.01 5.97
N PRO A 167 -3.24 7.34 6.69
CA PRO A 167 -3.47 6.83 8.03
C PRO A 167 -3.60 5.31 8.02
N CYS A 168 -3.08 4.66 9.03
CA CYS A 168 -3.13 3.19 9.17
C CYS A 168 -2.70 2.46 7.88
N ASP A 169 -1.63 2.89 7.23
CA ASP A 169 -1.13 2.31 5.98
C ASP A 169 -0.68 0.86 6.19
N MET A 170 -1.51 -0.10 5.78
CA MET A 170 -1.28 -1.54 5.99
C MET A 170 -0.14 -2.07 5.10
N LEU A 171 0.17 -1.38 3.98
CA LEU A 171 1.29 -1.74 3.10
C LEU A 171 2.66 -1.52 3.79
N MET A 172 2.69 -0.72 4.85
CA MET A 172 3.87 -0.56 5.70
C MET A 172 4.08 -1.72 6.68
N LEU A 173 3.03 -2.48 6.97
CA LEU A 173 3.06 -3.63 7.89
C LEU A 173 3.42 -4.90 7.13
N ILE A 174 2.65 -5.22 6.12
CA ILE A 174 2.84 -6.37 5.24
C ILE A 174 3.26 -5.84 3.87
N PRO A 175 4.46 -6.16 3.37
CA PRO A 175 4.96 -5.59 2.13
C PRO A 175 4.10 -5.94 0.92
N THR A 176 3.73 -4.94 0.13
CA THR A 176 3.11 -5.13 -1.18
C THR A 176 4.13 -5.62 -2.22
N ARG A 177 3.74 -5.80 -3.47
CA ARG A 177 4.54 -6.40 -4.54
C ARG A 177 4.77 -5.44 -5.70
N LEU A 178 5.99 -5.45 -6.23
CA LEU A 178 6.48 -4.45 -7.20
C LEU A 178 5.67 -4.43 -8.50
N ALA A 179 5.54 -5.57 -9.17
CA ALA A 179 4.85 -5.61 -10.45
C ALA A 179 3.34 -5.42 -10.29
N THR A 180 2.77 -5.93 -9.20
CA THR A 180 1.36 -5.74 -8.86
C THR A 180 1.04 -4.26 -8.67
N GLU A 181 1.88 -3.48 -7.98
CA GLU A 181 1.70 -2.04 -7.79
C GLU A 181 1.80 -1.27 -9.12
N LEU A 182 2.74 -1.64 -9.99
CA LEU A 182 2.83 -1.03 -11.32
C LEU A 182 1.62 -1.39 -12.19
N ASN A 183 1.10 -2.60 -12.07
CA ASN A 183 -0.04 -3.09 -12.84
C ASN A 183 -1.38 -2.47 -12.42
N GLY A 184 -1.51 -2.12 -11.13
CA GLY A 184 -2.71 -1.47 -10.60
C GLY A 184 -4.00 -2.23 -10.91
N SER A 185 -4.88 -1.64 -11.72
CA SER A 185 -6.17 -2.22 -12.11
C SER A 185 -6.07 -3.36 -13.15
N GLY A 186 -4.86 -3.70 -13.65
CA GLY A 186 -4.65 -4.94 -14.38
C GLY A 186 -4.67 -4.85 -15.90
N ALA A 187 -4.16 -3.79 -16.49
CA ALA A 187 -4.05 -3.71 -17.95
C ALA A 187 -2.61 -3.51 -18.44
N LEU A 188 -1.68 -3.26 -17.54
CA LEU A 188 -0.30 -2.93 -17.89
C LEU A 188 0.57 -4.17 -18.06
N LEU A 189 0.50 -5.12 -17.12
CA LEU A 189 1.33 -6.32 -17.08
C LEU A 189 0.47 -7.58 -17.25
N ARG A 190 0.76 -8.37 -18.30
CA ARG A 190 0.07 -9.64 -18.48
C ARG A 190 0.52 -10.65 -17.43
N ASP A 191 -0.41 -11.46 -16.94
CA ASP A 191 -0.17 -12.53 -15.96
C ASP A 191 0.33 -12.04 -14.59
N VAL A 192 0.20 -10.75 -14.30
CA VAL A 192 0.45 -10.15 -12.99
C VAL A 192 -0.88 -9.86 -12.30
N PRO A 193 -1.04 -10.18 -11.02
CA PRO A 193 -2.25 -9.85 -10.26
C PRO A 193 -2.57 -8.36 -10.29
N THR A 194 -3.84 -8.01 -10.11
CA THR A 194 -4.25 -6.64 -9.84
C THR A 194 -3.99 -6.26 -8.39
N THR A 195 -3.91 -4.97 -8.09
CA THR A 195 -3.87 -4.50 -6.70
C THR A 195 -5.11 -4.94 -5.93
N ALA A 196 -6.30 -4.92 -6.54
CA ALA A 196 -7.54 -5.40 -5.92
C ALA A 196 -7.46 -6.88 -5.53
N ASP A 197 -6.91 -7.74 -6.42
CA ASP A 197 -6.72 -9.16 -6.12
C ASP A 197 -5.71 -9.40 -5.00
N LEU A 198 -4.61 -8.64 -4.98
CA LEU A 198 -3.59 -8.73 -3.94
C LEU A 198 -4.15 -8.24 -2.60
N TYR A 199 -4.75 -7.05 -2.61
CA TYR A 199 -5.22 -6.40 -1.40
C TYR A 199 -6.35 -7.18 -0.73
N GLY A 200 -7.33 -7.65 -1.50
CA GLY A 200 -8.40 -8.50 -0.97
C GLY A 200 -7.89 -9.79 -0.34
N ARG A 201 -6.86 -10.42 -0.91
CA ARG A 201 -6.28 -11.66 -0.37
C ARG A 201 -5.36 -11.43 0.84
N GLN A 202 -4.54 -10.38 0.80
CA GLN A 202 -3.48 -10.18 1.78
C GLN A 202 -3.90 -9.31 2.96
N TYR A 203 -4.74 -8.30 2.71
CA TYR A 203 -5.18 -7.35 3.73
C TYR A 203 -6.66 -7.51 4.10
N GLY A 204 -7.42 -8.28 3.34
CA GLY A 204 -8.87 -8.45 3.53
C GLY A 204 -9.72 -7.27 3.06
N VAL A 205 -9.10 -6.22 2.52
CA VAL A 205 -9.75 -4.96 2.12
C VAL A 205 -9.24 -4.49 0.75
N GLU A 206 -10.07 -3.76 0.01
CA GLU A 206 -9.70 -3.21 -1.30
C GLU A 206 -8.74 -2.01 -1.20
N TRP A 207 -8.82 -1.25 -0.11
CA TRP A 207 -7.94 -0.12 0.18
C TRP A 207 -7.25 -0.36 1.52
N PRO A 208 -5.99 -0.75 1.51
CA PRO A 208 -5.25 -1.13 2.72
C PRO A 208 -4.74 0.09 3.50
N ALA A 209 -5.65 1.01 3.82
CA ALA A 209 -5.42 2.19 4.65
C ALA A 209 -6.68 2.50 5.47
N GLY A 210 -6.54 3.21 6.58
CA GLY A 210 -7.65 3.66 7.39
C GLY A 210 -8.35 4.87 6.77
N HIS A 211 -9.66 4.78 6.62
CA HIS A 211 -10.50 5.94 6.30
C HIS A 211 -11.08 6.51 7.59
N ASN A 212 -11.30 7.82 7.67
CA ASN A 212 -11.77 8.50 8.89
C ASN A 212 -10.98 8.09 10.14
N ALA A 213 -9.68 7.86 9.98
CA ALA A 213 -8.84 7.36 11.06
C ALA A 213 -8.61 8.44 12.12
N GLY A 214 -8.65 8.01 13.38
CA GLY A 214 -8.32 8.84 14.52
C GLY A 214 -7.88 8.00 15.70
N CYS A 215 -7.23 8.63 16.67
CA CYS A 215 -6.82 7.95 17.88
C CYS A 215 -6.93 8.83 19.11
N VAL A 216 -7.13 8.18 20.25
CA VAL A 216 -7.16 8.82 21.57
C VAL A 216 -6.15 8.11 22.47
N ARG A 217 -5.32 8.89 23.16
CA ARG A 217 -4.37 8.37 24.13
C ARG A 217 -5.05 8.28 25.49
N ASP A 218 -5.32 7.07 25.97
CA ASP A 218 -6.01 6.81 27.25
C ASP A 218 -5.03 6.64 28.42
N GLY A 219 -3.79 7.05 28.23
CA GLY A 219 -2.71 6.94 29.21
C GLY A 219 -1.35 6.78 28.55
N ILE A 220 -0.31 6.54 29.33
CA ILE A 220 1.07 6.42 28.80
C ILE A 220 1.20 5.20 27.89
N ASN A 221 0.54 4.09 28.25
CA ASN A 221 0.70 2.79 27.65
C ASN A 221 -0.51 2.33 26.81
N THR A 222 -1.55 3.13 26.69
CA THR A 222 -2.80 2.74 26.03
C THR A 222 -3.20 3.74 24.94
N LEU A 223 -3.53 3.23 23.77
CA LEU A 223 -4.03 3.99 22.62
C LEU A 223 -5.30 3.32 22.10
N THR A 224 -6.36 4.10 21.97
CA THR A 224 -7.58 3.67 21.26
C THR A 224 -7.57 4.26 19.85
N VAL A 225 -7.69 3.44 18.83
CA VAL A 225 -7.70 3.80 17.42
C VAL A 225 -9.06 3.49 16.84
N HIS A 226 -9.58 4.38 16.01
CA HIS A 226 -10.78 4.16 15.20
C HIS A 226 -10.45 4.43 13.75
N PHE A 227 -10.95 3.58 12.86
CA PHE A 227 -10.89 3.79 11.41
C PHE A 227 -11.97 2.98 10.69
N ASP A 228 -12.31 3.41 9.48
CA ASP A 228 -13.21 2.68 8.61
C ASP A 228 -12.40 1.92 7.54
N SER A 229 -12.86 0.72 7.20
CA SER A 229 -12.35 -0.06 6.08
C SER A 229 -13.48 -0.43 5.11
N PRO A 230 -13.20 -0.56 3.79
CA PRO A 230 -14.25 -0.87 2.83
C PRO A 230 -14.73 -2.32 2.98
N TRP A 231 -16.04 -2.50 3.09
CA TRP A 231 -16.79 -3.76 3.12
C TRP A 231 -16.54 -4.66 4.33
N TYR A 232 -15.28 -4.96 4.67
CA TYR A 232 -14.87 -5.94 5.67
C TYR A 232 -13.84 -5.35 6.63
N PRO A 233 -13.68 -5.93 7.83
CA PRO A 233 -12.54 -5.62 8.67
C PRO A 233 -11.23 -6.07 7.98
N PRO A 234 -10.09 -5.45 8.29
CA PRO A 234 -8.78 -5.95 7.87
C PRO A 234 -8.58 -7.41 8.26
N ALA A 235 -7.84 -8.15 7.44
CA ALA A 235 -7.48 -9.54 7.73
C ALA A 235 -6.78 -9.64 9.10
N GLY A 236 -7.03 -10.73 9.82
CA GLY A 236 -6.42 -10.96 11.14
C GLY A 236 -4.89 -10.92 11.12
N GLU A 237 -4.27 -11.29 9.99
CA GLU A 237 -2.83 -11.20 9.79
C GLU A 237 -2.32 -9.75 9.86
N VAL A 238 -3.09 -8.77 9.38
CA VAL A 238 -2.75 -7.35 9.49
C VAL A 238 -2.72 -6.93 10.96
N ILE A 239 -3.75 -7.29 11.72
CA ILE A 239 -3.85 -6.92 13.15
C ILE A 239 -2.78 -7.65 13.97
N GLY A 240 -2.53 -8.93 13.66
CA GLY A 240 -1.42 -9.69 14.24
C GLY A 240 -0.06 -9.03 13.98
N THR A 241 0.17 -8.54 12.75
CA THR A 241 1.39 -7.82 12.39
C THR A 241 1.53 -6.48 13.13
N VAL A 242 0.42 -5.75 13.37
CA VAL A 242 0.44 -4.57 14.27
C VAL A 242 0.93 -4.95 15.64
N SER A 243 0.35 -6.00 16.23
CA SER A 243 0.69 -6.48 17.58
C SER A 243 2.15 -6.94 17.68
N GLU A 244 2.67 -7.64 16.66
CA GLU A 244 4.05 -8.10 16.59
C GLU A 244 5.03 -6.92 16.45
N ARG A 245 4.83 -6.09 15.42
CA ARG A 245 5.75 -5.00 15.06
C ARG A 245 5.94 -3.99 16.18
N PHE A 246 4.86 -3.65 16.88
CA PHE A 246 4.87 -2.69 17.98
C PHE A 246 4.95 -3.36 19.36
N SER A 247 5.20 -4.68 19.41
CA SER A 247 5.35 -5.47 20.65
C SER A 247 4.29 -5.16 21.68
N CYS A 248 3.03 -5.14 21.25
CA CYS A 248 1.88 -4.72 22.04
C CYS A 248 0.76 -5.76 22.07
N GLN A 249 -0.16 -5.60 23.00
CA GLN A 249 -1.45 -6.28 22.97
C GLN A 249 -2.43 -5.42 22.17
N VAL A 250 -3.22 -6.08 21.32
CA VAL A 250 -4.24 -5.44 20.48
C VAL A 250 -5.56 -6.17 20.69
N GLU A 251 -6.59 -5.44 21.11
CA GLU A 251 -7.96 -5.88 21.01
C GLU A 251 -8.62 -5.16 19.84
N HIS A 252 -9.00 -5.91 18.82
CA HIS A 252 -9.68 -5.41 17.64
C HIS A 252 -11.16 -5.75 17.73
N THR A 253 -12.02 -4.74 17.72
CA THR A 253 -13.46 -4.90 17.57
C THR A 253 -13.92 -4.28 16.26
N TRP A 254 -14.85 -4.91 15.57
CA TRP A 254 -15.34 -4.43 14.29
C TRP A 254 -16.85 -4.59 14.16
N TYR A 255 -17.46 -3.70 13.37
CA TYR A 255 -18.89 -3.71 13.08
C TYR A 255 -19.13 -3.38 11.61
N MET A 256 -19.94 -4.23 10.95
CA MET A 256 -20.42 -4.06 9.57
C MET A 256 -21.90 -3.70 9.61
N PRO A 257 -22.28 -2.41 9.49
CA PRO A 257 -23.66 -1.95 9.64
C PRO A 257 -24.63 -2.63 8.69
N ASP A 258 -24.26 -2.76 7.40
CA ASP A 258 -25.16 -3.31 6.37
C ASP A 258 -25.40 -4.83 6.52
N ALA A 259 -24.49 -5.54 7.13
CA ALA A 259 -24.61 -6.97 7.39
C ALA A 259 -25.09 -7.28 8.81
N GLU A 260 -25.25 -6.28 9.68
CA GLU A 260 -25.55 -6.40 11.10
C GLU A 260 -24.64 -7.43 11.80
N ARG A 261 -23.34 -7.37 11.44
CA ARG A 261 -22.34 -8.31 11.95
C ARG A 261 -21.27 -7.56 12.72
N SER A 262 -20.88 -8.15 13.83
CA SER A 262 -19.78 -7.65 14.64
C SER A 262 -18.94 -8.79 15.19
N GLY A 263 -17.71 -8.49 15.52
CA GLY A 263 -16.80 -9.44 16.09
C GLY A 263 -15.61 -8.78 16.78
N TYR A 264 -14.80 -9.61 17.40
CA TYR A 264 -13.56 -9.19 18.03
C TYR A 264 -12.47 -10.24 17.83
N ASP A 265 -11.23 -9.76 17.86
CA ASP A 265 -10.02 -10.58 17.89
C ASP A 265 -9.01 -9.93 18.85
N ARG A 266 -8.27 -10.76 19.57
CA ARG A 266 -7.20 -10.32 20.48
C ARG A 266 -5.87 -10.91 20.07
N TYR A 267 -4.86 -10.09 20.09
CA TYR A 267 -3.49 -10.45 19.76
C TYR A 267 -2.53 -10.01 20.86
N ASP A 268 -1.52 -10.80 21.13
CA ASP A 268 -0.40 -10.46 21.99
C ASP A 268 0.90 -10.76 21.25
N ARG A 269 1.66 -9.69 20.89
CA ARG A 269 2.95 -9.78 20.17
C ARG A 269 2.92 -10.68 18.93
N GLY A 270 1.84 -10.55 18.15
CA GLY A 270 1.62 -11.29 16.92
C GLY A 270 0.83 -12.59 17.08
N GLU A 271 0.74 -13.16 18.28
CA GLU A 271 -0.03 -14.38 18.53
C GLU A 271 -1.51 -14.06 18.69
N HIS A 272 -2.37 -14.78 17.96
CA HIS A 272 -3.81 -14.71 18.14
C HIS A 272 -4.19 -15.43 19.44
N VAL A 273 -4.77 -14.68 20.37
CA VAL A 273 -5.11 -15.20 21.73
C VAL A 273 -6.55 -15.69 21.78
N ASP A 274 -7.47 -14.89 21.25
CA ASP A 274 -8.91 -15.13 21.34
C ASP A 274 -9.65 -14.33 20.26
N GLY A 275 -10.86 -14.77 19.91
CA GLY A 275 -11.69 -14.06 18.94
C GLY A 275 -13.08 -14.69 18.81
N GLY A 276 -14.04 -13.91 18.37
CA GLY A 276 -15.40 -14.39 18.25
C GLY A 276 -16.38 -13.38 17.66
N ARG A 277 -17.63 -13.79 17.59
CA ARG A 277 -18.73 -12.92 17.23
C ARG A 277 -19.27 -12.21 18.46
N ILE A 278 -19.66 -10.95 18.28
CA ILE A 278 -20.33 -10.17 19.30
C ILE A 278 -21.80 -10.04 18.89
N ALA A 279 -22.73 -10.22 19.82
CA ALA A 279 -24.12 -9.87 19.58
C ALA A 279 -24.22 -8.34 19.60
N ALA A 280 -24.66 -7.72 18.50
CA ALA A 280 -24.93 -6.28 18.46
C ALA A 280 -26.32 -6.04 19.03
N GLU A 281 -26.42 -5.43 20.21
CA GLU A 281 -27.66 -4.83 20.69
C GLU A 281 -27.66 -3.36 20.23
N VAL A 282 -28.50 -3.06 19.25
CA VAL A 282 -28.72 -1.69 18.78
C VAL A 282 -29.84 -1.10 19.63
N GLU A 283 -29.52 -0.33 20.65
CA GLU A 283 -30.51 0.56 21.25
C GLU A 283 -30.73 1.76 20.32
N ALA A 284 -32.01 2.07 20.13
CA ALA A 284 -32.43 3.21 19.27
C ALA A 284 -31.98 4.54 19.91
N GLY A 285 -30.76 4.97 19.59
CA GLY A 285 -30.14 6.21 20.08
C GLY A 285 -28.64 6.04 20.34
N GLU A 286 -27.83 6.26 19.33
CA GLU A 286 -26.40 6.65 19.37
C GLU A 286 -25.35 5.81 20.15
N VAL A 287 -25.71 4.73 20.80
CA VAL A 287 -24.75 3.87 21.53
C VAL A 287 -24.87 2.42 21.05
N ILE A 288 -23.81 1.91 20.44
CA ILE A 288 -23.71 0.48 20.11
C ILE A 288 -23.11 -0.22 21.32
N HIS A 289 -23.94 -0.99 22.04
CA HIS A 289 -23.47 -1.88 23.09
C HIS A 289 -23.05 -3.21 22.47
N LEU A 290 -21.75 -3.52 22.52
CA LEU A 290 -21.22 -4.79 22.10
C LEU A 290 -21.08 -5.70 23.32
N THR A 291 -21.83 -6.80 23.35
CA THR A 291 -21.72 -7.83 24.39
C THR A 291 -21.09 -9.07 23.81
N TYR A 292 -20.11 -9.63 24.51
CA TYR A 292 -19.51 -10.90 24.11
C TYR A 292 -20.55 -12.04 24.24
N ALA A 293 -20.52 -12.97 23.29
CA ALA A 293 -21.44 -14.09 23.28
C ALA A 293 -21.21 -15.11 24.44
N ASP A 294 -20.12 -14.96 25.18
CA ASP A 294 -19.80 -15.80 26.33
C ASP A 294 -20.20 -15.16 27.66
N LYS A 295 -20.71 -15.98 28.60
CA LYS A 295 -21.40 -15.56 29.81
C LYS A 295 -20.57 -14.81 30.86
N ASP A 296 -19.27 -14.63 30.66
CA ASP A 296 -18.35 -14.02 31.65
C ASP A 296 -17.71 -12.70 31.21
N SER A 297 -18.23 -12.04 30.16
CA SER A 297 -17.61 -10.86 29.58
C SER A 297 -18.26 -9.53 30.02
N VAL A 298 -17.43 -8.51 30.22
CA VAL A 298 -17.83 -7.15 30.56
C VAL A 298 -18.38 -6.45 29.31
N PRO A 299 -19.55 -5.77 29.38
CA PRO A 299 -20.08 -5.04 28.23
C PRO A 299 -19.16 -3.87 27.84
N LEU A 300 -18.84 -3.79 26.55
CA LEU A 300 -18.12 -2.65 25.96
C LEU A 300 -19.14 -1.67 25.37
N SER A 301 -19.07 -0.42 25.78
CA SER A 301 -19.85 0.68 25.18
C SER A 301 -19.01 1.45 24.18
N LEU A 302 -19.45 1.52 22.94
CA LEU A 302 -18.89 2.39 21.91
C LEU A 302 -19.74 3.66 21.86
N ASN A 303 -19.15 4.79 22.34
CA ASN A 303 -19.78 6.09 22.12
C ASN A 303 -19.42 6.56 20.71
N SER A 304 -20.40 6.73 19.82
CA SER A 304 -20.21 7.43 18.58
C SER A 304 -20.02 8.91 18.87
N VAL A 305 -18.85 9.44 18.56
CA VAL A 305 -18.65 10.89 18.56
C VAL A 305 -19.18 11.40 17.23
N ALA A 306 -20.41 11.93 17.25
CA ALA A 306 -20.94 12.74 16.17
C ALA A 306 -20.29 14.12 16.22
N GLY A 307 -19.60 14.50 15.15
CA GLY A 307 -19.02 15.82 14.93
C GLY A 307 -18.82 16.07 13.45
#